data_37a28f9f1c9d969e50145e3ec3b58bee
#
_entry.id   37a28f9f1c9d969e50145e3ec3b58bee
#
_cell.length_a   1.000
_cell.length_b   1.000
_cell.length_c   1.000
_cell.angle_alpha   90.00
_cell.angle_beta   90.00
_cell.angle_gamma   90.00
#
_symmetry.space_group_name_H-M   'P 1'
#
loop_
_entity.id
_entity.type
_entity.pdbx_description
1 polymer ?
#
loop_
_entity_poly.entity_id
_entity_poly.type
_entity_poly.pdbx_seq_one_letter_code
_entity_poly.pdbx_strand_id
1 'polypeptide(L)'
;MTDGYGVVLVAKQFGIDFDAKPILHVKGGGSSAIATVNAWLSMGGEVKALSGRRDLPEELISKCNSELDANLFIDFDDSSDSDGLVLFPSYSSDLYALSNKIDGRWMLIAQHLLAWAVLFSPEEQKNLPSLDLLFRRLVLLETLT
;
A
#
# COMPACT_ATOMS: atom_id res chain seq x y z
N MET A 1 0.39 -8.94 10.89
CA MET A 1 0.40 -8.92 9.42
C MET A 1 0.89 -7.60 8.91
N THR A 2 2.11 -7.60 8.39
CA THR A 2 2.79 -6.37 7.98
C THR A 2 2.36 -5.85 6.61
N ASP A 3 1.82 -6.72 5.74
CA ASP A 3 1.48 -6.37 4.36
C ASP A 3 0.46 -5.22 4.28
N GLY A 4 -0.63 -5.34 5.01
CA GLY A 4 -1.68 -4.32 4.98
C GLY A 4 -1.22 -3.00 5.57
N TYR A 5 -0.53 -3.02 6.69
CA TYR A 5 0.01 -1.80 7.30
C TYR A 5 1.16 -1.21 6.50
N GLY A 6 1.84 -2.03 5.70
CA GLY A 6 2.81 -1.53 4.73
C GLY A 6 2.15 -0.58 3.73
N VAL A 7 0.98 -0.95 3.21
CA VAL A 7 0.20 -0.08 2.31
C VAL A 7 -0.21 1.23 3.01
N VAL A 8 -0.64 1.16 4.26
CA VAL A 8 -1.00 2.35 5.06
C VAL A 8 0.19 3.29 5.20
N LEU A 9 1.37 2.75 5.51
CA LEU A 9 2.60 3.54 5.63
C LEU A 9 2.96 4.23 4.32
N VAL A 10 2.89 3.50 3.21
CA VAL A 10 3.15 4.07 1.88
C VAL A 10 2.15 5.16 1.56
N ALA A 11 0.87 4.95 1.84
CA ALA A 11 -0.17 5.94 1.61
C ALA A 11 0.12 7.25 2.38
N LYS A 12 0.53 7.13 3.64
CA LYS A 12 0.92 8.30 4.45
C LYS A 12 2.14 9.01 3.86
N GLN A 13 3.12 8.27 3.36
CA GLN A 13 4.31 8.84 2.72
C GLN A 13 3.93 9.67 1.49
N PHE A 14 2.88 9.29 0.77
CA PHE A 14 2.38 10.01 -0.41
C PHE A 14 1.29 11.04 -0.08
N GLY A 15 1.15 11.42 1.19
CA GLY A 15 0.33 12.53 1.61
C GLY A 15 -1.12 12.20 1.96
N ILE A 16 -1.46 10.93 2.07
CA ILE A 16 -2.83 10.53 2.43
C ILE A 16 -3.02 10.66 3.94
N ASP A 17 -4.04 11.43 4.35
CA ASP A 17 -4.40 11.67 5.73
C ASP A 17 -5.58 10.78 6.14
N PHE A 18 -5.34 9.86 7.07
CA PHE A 18 -6.37 8.92 7.53
C PHE A 18 -7.44 9.58 8.39
N ASP A 19 -7.18 10.75 8.97
CA ASP A 19 -8.20 11.51 9.70
C ASP A 19 -9.30 12.04 8.76
N ALA A 20 -8.98 12.18 7.47
CA ALA A 20 -9.93 12.60 6.44
C ALA A 20 -10.75 11.44 5.85
N LYS A 21 -10.67 10.25 6.42
CA LYS A 21 -11.35 9.02 5.94
C LYS A 21 -11.08 8.74 4.45
N PRO A 22 -9.82 8.49 4.08
CA PRO A 22 -9.46 8.31 2.68
C PRO A 22 -10.08 7.05 2.08
N ILE A 23 -10.31 7.09 0.77
CA ILE A 23 -10.97 6.02 0.01
C ILE A 23 -9.92 5.19 -0.70
N LEU A 24 -9.93 3.89 -0.47
CA LEU A 24 -9.11 2.93 -1.20
C LEU A 24 -9.98 2.17 -2.20
N HIS A 25 -9.58 2.16 -3.46
CA HIS A 25 -10.12 1.19 -4.41
C HIS A 25 -9.13 0.03 -4.51
N VAL A 26 -9.62 -1.18 -4.29
CA VAL A 26 -8.81 -2.39 -4.31
C VAL A 26 -9.32 -3.35 -5.36
N LYS A 27 -8.40 -3.90 -6.17
CA LYS A 27 -8.70 -4.94 -7.14
C LYS A 27 -7.89 -6.17 -6.80
N GLY A 28 -8.57 -7.29 -6.59
CA GLY A 28 -7.97 -8.55 -6.17
C GLY A 28 -8.58 -9.07 -4.88
N GLY A 29 -8.33 -10.33 -4.55
CA GLY A 29 -8.93 -10.99 -3.40
C GLY A 29 -8.02 -11.98 -2.69
N GLY A 30 -6.72 -11.95 -2.96
CA GLY A 30 -5.74 -12.79 -2.28
C GLY A 30 -5.43 -12.32 -0.87
N SER A 31 -4.50 -13.00 -0.21
CA SER A 31 -4.13 -12.71 1.18
C SER A 31 -3.65 -11.27 1.39
N SER A 32 -2.87 -10.74 0.46
CA SER A 32 -2.37 -9.36 0.53
C SER A 32 -3.48 -8.34 0.37
N ALA A 33 -4.47 -8.60 -0.52
CA ALA A 33 -5.63 -7.74 -0.67
C ALA A 33 -6.48 -7.74 0.61
N ILE A 34 -6.71 -8.90 1.20
CA ILE A 34 -7.46 -9.05 2.45
C ILE A 34 -6.77 -8.27 3.58
N ALA A 35 -5.46 -8.45 3.73
CA ALA A 35 -4.68 -7.74 4.75
C ALA A 35 -4.74 -6.23 4.56
N THR A 36 -4.65 -5.77 3.32
CA THR A 36 -4.71 -4.35 2.96
C THR A 36 -6.06 -3.73 3.32
N VAL A 37 -7.15 -4.39 2.95
CA VAL A 37 -8.50 -3.90 3.27
C VAL A 37 -8.71 -3.82 4.77
N ASN A 38 -8.32 -4.87 5.50
CA ASN A 38 -8.45 -4.88 6.96
C ASN A 38 -7.65 -3.74 7.62
N ALA A 39 -6.41 -3.53 7.19
CA ALA A 39 -5.59 -2.46 7.72
C ALA A 39 -6.18 -1.08 7.42
N TRP A 40 -6.62 -0.86 6.19
CA TRP A 40 -7.20 0.42 5.76
C TRP A 40 -8.45 0.76 6.56
N LEU A 41 -9.37 -0.21 6.70
CA LEU A 41 -10.58 -0.03 7.50
C LEU A 41 -10.25 0.23 8.98
N SER A 42 -9.27 -0.49 9.54
CA SER A 42 -8.87 -0.32 10.94
C SER A 42 -8.29 1.08 11.22
N MET A 43 -7.74 1.73 10.21
CA MET A 43 -7.22 3.10 10.30
C MET A 43 -8.29 4.17 10.09
N GLY A 44 -9.53 3.78 9.89
CA GLY A 44 -10.65 4.70 9.70
C GLY A 44 -10.94 5.10 8.26
N GLY A 45 -10.26 4.50 7.29
CA GLY A 45 -10.53 4.72 5.86
C GLY A 45 -11.74 3.95 5.37
N GLU A 46 -12.16 4.24 4.15
CA GLU A 46 -13.22 3.54 3.45
C GLU A 46 -12.65 2.77 2.26
N VAL A 47 -13.34 1.73 1.81
CA VAL A 47 -12.88 0.86 0.74
C VAL A 47 -13.98 0.61 -0.27
N LYS A 48 -13.61 0.55 -1.55
CA LYS A 48 -14.43 0.01 -2.63
C LYS A 48 -13.70 -1.19 -3.23
N ALA A 49 -14.35 -2.34 -3.24
CA ALA A 49 -13.82 -3.55 -3.87
C ALA A 49 -14.19 -3.59 -5.34
N LEU A 50 -13.20 -3.81 -6.21
CA LEU A 50 -13.38 -3.94 -7.65
C LEU A 50 -13.24 -5.42 -8.04
N SER A 51 -13.98 -5.84 -9.07
CA SER A 51 -13.89 -7.20 -9.59
C SER A 51 -12.52 -7.47 -10.20
N GLY A 52 -11.91 -8.59 -9.80
CA GLY A 52 -10.61 -9.03 -10.29
C GLY A 52 -10.60 -10.54 -10.52
N ARG A 53 -9.41 -11.13 -10.55
CA ARG A 53 -9.25 -12.59 -10.72
C ARG A 53 -9.82 -13.35 -9.53
N ARG A 54 -9.78 -12.77 -8.34
CA ARG A 54 -10.36 -13.32 -7.12
C ARG A 54 -11.17 -12.23 -6.46
N ASP A 55 -12.26 -12.64 -5.82
CA ASP A 55 -13.06 -11.74 -5.02
C ASP A 55 -12.63 -11.82 -3.57
N LEU A 56 -12.80 -10.71 -2.85
CA LEU A 56 -12.64 -10.70 -1.40
C LEU A 56 -13.70 -11.60 -0.75
N PRO A 57 -13.43 -12.12 0.47
CA PRO A 57 -14.46 -12.83 1.22
C PRO A 57 -15.71 -11.97 1.40
N GLU A 58 -16.88 -12.61 1.36
CA GLU A 58 -18.17 -11.90 1.46
C GLU A 58 -18.29 -11.05 2.72
N GLU A 59 -17.75 -11.53 3.85
CA GLU A 59 -17.72 -10.80 5.11
C GLU A 59 -16.99 -9.47 4.98
N LEU A 60 -15.91 -9.46 4.20
CA LEU A 60 -15.09 -8.28 3.97
C LEU A 60 -15.74 -7.36 2.92
N ILE A 61 -16.30 -7.93 1.86
CA ILE A 61 -17.03 -7.18 0.82
C ILE A 61 -18.15 -6.35 1.42
N SER A 62 -18.86 -6.89 2.42
CA SER A 62 -19.94 -6.16 3.10
C SER A 62 -19.47 -4.87 3.78
N LYS A 63 -18.16 -4.77 4.09
CA LYS A 63 -17.55 -3.58 4.67
C LYS A 63 -16.94 -2.63 3.63
N CYS A 64 -16.92 -3.04 2.36
CA CYS A 64 -16.34 -2.28 1.24
C CYS A 64 -17.46 -1.62 0.45
N ASN A 65 -18.14 -0.67 1.05
CA ASN A 65 -19.37 -0.07 0.51
C ASN A 65 -19.23 1.38 0.09
N SER A 66 -18.01 1.90 -0.07
CA SER A 66 -17.80 3.25 -0.53
C SER A 66 -18.13 3.38 -2.01
N GLU A 67 -18.83 4.46 -2.38
CA GLU A 67 -19.13 4.82 -3.77
C GLU A 67 -18.37 6.07 -4.21
N LEU A 68 -17.47 6.56 -3.37
CA LEU A 68 -16.69 7.77 -3.64
C LEU A 68 -15.45 7.46 -4.48
N ASP A 69 -14.88 8.51 -5.08
CA ASP A 69 -13.65 8.41 -5.85
C ASP A 69 -12.46 8.04 -4.96
N ALA A 70 -11.50 7.30 -5.51
CA ALA A 70 -10.35 6.82 -4.77
C ALA A 70 -9.32 7.92 -4.48
N ASN A 71 -8.80 7.92 -3.26
CA ASN A 71 -7.55 8.61 -2.93
C ASN A 71 -6.32 7.78 -3.32
N LEU A 72 -6.46 6.45 -3.24
CA LEU A 72 -5.45 5.49 -3.67
C LEU A 72 -6.14 4.31 -4.34
N PHE A 73 -5.59 3.84 -5.44
CA PHE A 73 -6.00 2.60 -6.10
C PHE A 73 -4.85 1.60 -5.98
N ILE A 74 -5.15 0.38 -5.53
CA ILE A 74 -4.18 -0.71 -5.50
C ILE A 74 -4.70 -1.87 -6.34
N ASP A 75 -3.88 -2.32 -7.29
CA ASP A 75 -4.22 -3.39 -8.21
C ASP A 75 -3.30 -4.58 -7.97
N PHE A 76 -3.82 -5.59 -7.31
CA PHE A 76 -3.08 -6.83 -7.06
C PHE A 76 -3.04 -7.75 -8.29
N ASP A 77 -3.81 -7.44 -9.32
CA ASP A 77 -3.83 -8.20 -10.58
C ASP A 77 -2.94 -7.58 -11.66
N ASP A 78 -2.36 -6.40 -11.42
CA ASP A 78 -1.47 -5.65 -12.32
C ASP A 78 -2.07 -5.40 -13.72
N SER A 79 -3.39 -5.26 -13.80
CA SER A 79 -4.10 -5.21 -15.10
C SER A 79 -4.87 -3.92 -15.35
N SER A 80 -4.81 -2.96 -14.43
CA SER A 80 -5.62 -1.76 -14.51
C SER A 80 -4.82 -0.54 -14.90
N ASP A 81 -5.48 0.34 -15.63
CA ASP A 81 -5.03 1.71 -15.89
C ASP A 81 -5.96 2.67 -15.16
N SER A 82 -5.39 3.61 -14.44
CA SER A 82 -6.13 4.61 -13.68
C SER A 82 -5.40 5.94 -13.75
N ASP A 83 -6.15 7.02 -13.86
CA ASP A 83 -5.59 8.38 -13.90
C ASP A 83 -5.15 8.89 -12.52
N GLY A 84 -5.66 8.27 -11.44
CA GLY A 84 -5.33 8.64 -10.07
C GLY A 84 -4.03 8.02 -9.57
N LEU A 85 -3.77 8.20 -8.28
CA LEU A 85 -2.62 7.59 -7.61
C LEU A 85 -2.82 6.08 -7.51
N VAL A 86 -1.88 5.30 -8.06
CA VAL A 86 -1.97 3.84 -8.14
C VAL A 86 -0.72 3.22 -7.53
N LEU A 87 -0.93 2.25 -6.64
CA LEU A 87 0.13 1.41 -6.09
C LEU A 87 0.11 0.05 -6.80
N PHE A 88 1.24 -0.33 -7.37
CA PHE A 88 1.44 -1.65 -7.99
C PHE A 88 2.27 -2.52 -7.06
N PRO A 89 1.74 -3.65 -6.56
CA PRO A 89 2.50 -4.53 -5.67
C PRO A 89 3.70 -5.20 -6.34
N SER A 90 3.67 -5.37 -7.65
CA SER A 90 4.79 -5.94 -8.40
C SER A 90 5.87 -4.91 -8.67
N TYR A 91 7.08 -5.38 -8.96
CA TYR A 91 8.23 -4.53 -9.25
C TYR A 91 8.38 -4.35 -10.76
N SER A 92 8.50 -3.11 -11.20
CA SER A 92 8.83 -2.79 -12.59
C SER A 92 9.70 -1.54 -12.62
N SER A 93 10.82 -1.62 -13.33
CA SER A 93 11.70 -0.46 -13.51
C SER A 93 11.03 0.69 -14.26
N ASP A 94 10.04 0.39 -15.08
CA ASP A 94 9.34 1.38 -15.90
C ASP A 94 8.42 2.28 -15.06
N LEU A 95 8.03 1.85 -13.87
CA LEU A 95 7.15 2.63 -12.99
C LEU A 95 7.80 3.88 -12.40
N TYR A 96 9.11 3.96 -12.37
CA TYR A 96 9.81 5.15 -11.87
C TYR A 96 9.50 6.40 -12.69
N ALA A 97 9.21 6.23 -13.96
CA ALA A 97 8.99 7.35 -14.87
C ALA A 97 7.58 7.95 -14.78
N LEU A 98 6.67 7.32 -14.03
CA LEU A 98 5.26 7.71 -13.97
C LEU A 98 4.97 8.38 -12.63
N SER A 99 4.57 9.65 -12.66
CA SER A 99 4.38 10.46 -11.46
C SER A 99 3.20 10.04 -10.58
N ASN A 100 2.20 9.36 -11.17
CA ASN A 100 1.01 8.90 -10.46
C ASN A 100 1.07 7.41 -10.08
N LYS A 101 2.19 6.75 -10.36
CA LYS A 101 2.37 5.32 -10.07
C LYS A 101 3.33 5.15 -8.91
N ILE A 102 2.95 4.31 -7.95
CA ILE A 102 3.78 3.95 -6.81
C ILE A 102 4.31 2.55 -7.04
N ASP A 103 5.63 2.42 -7.05
CA ASP A 103 6.31 1.13 -7.22
C ASP A 103 6.11 0.24 -5.99
N GLY A 104 5.92 -1.05 -6.21
CA GLY A 104 5.78 -2.04 -5.14
C GLY A 104 6.98 -2.13 -4.19
N ARG A 105 8.14 -1.59 -4.58
CA ARG A 105 9.30 -1.51 -3.69
C ARG A 105 9.03 -0.66 -2.44
N TRP A 106 8.14 0.33 -2.53
CA TRP A 106 7.70 1.08 -1.36
C TRP A 106 7.01 0.17 -0.34
N MET A 107 6.16 -0.75 -0.79
CA MET A 107 5.50 -1.73 0.07
C MET A 107 6.52 -2.65 0.74
N LEU A 108 7.48 -3.15 -0.03
CA LEU A 108 8.53 -4.03 0.48
C LEU A 108 9.31 -3.36 1.61
N ILE A 109 9.72 -2.12 1.41
CA ILE A 109 10.48 -1.35 2.40
C ILE A 109 9.61 -1.08 3.64
N ALA A 110 8.34 -0.70 3.44
CA ALA A 110 7.42 -0.43 4.52
C ALA A 110 7.17 -1.67 5.39
N GLN A 111 7.02 -2.84 4.77
CA GLN A 111 6.86 -4.12 5.48
C GLN A 111 8.09 -4.44 6.33
N HIS A 112 9.29 -4.26 5.79
CA HIS A 112 10.53 -4.47 6.53
C HIS A 112 10.67 -3.50 7.69
N LEU A 113 10.37 -2.23 7.48
CA LEU A 113 10.43 -1.22 8.53
C LEU A 113 9.46 -1.53 9.67
N LEU A 114 8.24 -1.97 9.34
CA LEU A 114 7.26 -2.40 10.35
C LEU A 114 7.72 -3.63 11.12
N ALA A 115 8.32 -4.60 10.44
CA ALA A 115 8.87 -5.80 11.08
C ALA A 115 9.99 -5.42 12.06
N TRP A 116 10.87 -4.50 11.68
CA TRP A 116 11.91 -4.00 12.57
C TRP A 116 11.32 -3.28 13.79
N ALA A 117 10.30 -2.45 13.57
CA ALA A 117 9.64 -1.73 14.66
C ALA A 117 9.02 -2.68 15.69
N VAL A 118 8.52 -3.84 15.26
CA VAL A 118 7.99 -4.87 16.16
C VAL A 118 9.10 -5.60 16.90
N LEU A 119 10.25 -5.84 16.24
CA LEU A 119 11.37 -6.60 16.81
C LEU A 119 12.22 -5.79 17.79
N PHE A 120 12.30 -4.49 17.62
CA PHE A 120 13.10 -3.62 18.47
C PHE A 120 12.28 -3.02 19.61
N SER A 121 12.97 -2.65 20.70
CA SER A 121 12.31 -1.93 21.79
C SER A 121 11.81 -0.56 21.35
N PRO A 122 10.81 0.03 22.04
CA PRO A 122 10.31 1.38 21.70
C PRO A 122 11.40 2.45 21.65
N GLU A 123 12.46 2.31 22.42
CA GLU A 123 13.59 3.24 22.42
C GLU A 123 14.38 3.16 21.12
N GLU A 124 14.55 1.98 20.56
CA GLU A 124 15.23 1.75 19.30
C GLU A 124 14.39 2.20 18.09
N GLN A 125 13.07 2.20 18.20
CA GLN A 125 12.18 2.63 17.12
C GLN A 125 12.43 4.07 16.69
N LYS A 126 12.90 4.92 17.58
CA LYS A 126 13.26 6.32 17.26
C LYS A 126 14.42 6.43 16.28
N ASN A 127 15.26 5.39 16.22
CA ASN A 127 16.45 5.35 15.39
C ASN A 127 16.23 4.66 14.05
N LEU A 128 14.99 4.21 13.78
CA LEU A 128 14.68 3.58 12.49
C LEU A 128 14.77 4.61 11.36
N PRO A 129 15.31 4.19 10.21
CA PRO A 129 15.41 5.09 9.06
C PRO A 129 14.03 5.44 8.51
N SER A 130 13.94 6.59 7.82
CA SER A 130 12.71 6.96 7.15
C SER A 130 12.45 6.09 5.92
N LEU A 131 11.18 5.96 5.56
CA LEU A 131 10.79 5.21 4.37
C LEU A 131 11.41 5.79 3.10
N ASP A 132 11.43 7.11 2.98
CA ASP A 132 12.04 7.81 1.84
C ASP A 132 13.53 7.51 1.70
N LEU A 133 14.27 7.54 2.82
CA LEU A 133 15.70 7.23 2.81
C LEU A 133 15.95 5.79 2.34
N LEU A 134 15.19 4.84 2.84
CA LEU A 134 15.32 3.43 2.46
C LEU A 134 15.01 3.22 0.98
N PHE A 135 13.98 3.87 0.46
CA PHE A 135 13.64 3.77 -0.95
C PHE A 135 14.75 4.31 -1.84
N ARG A 136 15.29 5.48 -1.52
CA ARG A 136 16.40 6.08 -2.27
C ARG A 136 17.62 5.18 -2.29
N ARG A 137 17.94 4.54 -1.17
CA ARG A 137 19.06 3.61 -1.08
C ARG A 137 18.83 2.35 -1.89
N LEU A 138 17.61 1.81 -1.86
CA LEU A 138 17.26 0.65 -2.65
C LEU A 138 17.40 0.92 -4.15
N VAL A 139 16.88 2.05 -4.62
CA VAL A 139 16.98 2.45 -6.03
C VAL A 139 18.45 2.63 -6.44
N LEU A 140 19.24 3.26 -5.59
CA LEU A 140 20.67 3.43 -5.87
C LEU A 140 21.40 2.09 -6.00
N LEU A 141 21.12 1.14 -5.12
CA LEU A 141 21.73 -0.19 -5.18
C LEU A 141 21.34 -0.94 -6.46
N GLU A 142 20.10 -0.85 -6.89
CA GLU A 142 19.61 -1.47 -8.12
C GLU A 142 20.28 -0.87 -9.37
N THR A 143 20.54 0.43 -9.37
CA THR A 143 21.20 1.09 -10.50
C THR A 143 22.69 0.78 -10.60
N LEU A 144 23.32 0.33 -9.52
CA LEU A 144 24.73 -0.06 -9.48
C LEU A 144 24.98 -1.51 -9.91
N THR A 145 23.93 -2.31 -10.00
CA THR A 145 23.99 -3.69 -10.45
C THR A 145 23.48 -3.82 -11.87
#